data_600ae3df6980795b08421d3371475750
#
_entry.id   600ae3df6980795b08421d3371475750
#
_cell.length_a   1.000
_cell.length_b   1.000
_cell.length_c   1.000
_cell.angle_alpha   90.00
_cell.angle_beta   90.00
_cell.angle_gamma   90.00
#
_symmetry.space_group_name_H-M   'P 1'
#
loop_
_entity.id
_entity.type
_entity.pdbx_description
1 polymer ?
#
loop_
_entity_poly.entity_id
_entity_poly.type
_entity_poly.pdbx_seq_one_letter_code
_entity_poly.pdbx_strand_id
1 'polypeptide(L)'
;MILNEIYAAADALGLVIVGGQALDVGIGGYIIAGGHSQLGVLYGMAADQMLEATIVTPSGQILTINACQNSDYFYAFRGGGGSTFGVLVDVTVKTYPTPPVTMLTLEILASTADDTFFEQMAYIMSQYPYLSNYSISGYPYIYPIYPTSATTTIAVYEAVFLLHDGTSGAAMTGIFEPIIKYISITWPGTYLVNSTTEYPTFYAHFQANHDTSAAGTDQVLGSRLLSPEVLTGNFTALTEAVKGFTGNLGTSGAAPFLLGGKGVKDAVPQGGSDAVLPAWRTSLVHMSEFDNHGSRR
;
A
#
# COMPACT_ATOMS: atom_id res chain seq x y z
N MET A 1 -7.57 -13.81 -14.57
CA MET A 1 -6.85 -14.41 -13.42
C MET A 1 -6.87 -13.44 -12.26
N ILE A 2 -7.06 -13.93 -11.05
CA ILE A 2 -6.92 -13.16 -9.81
C ILE A 2 -5.47 -13.20 -9.31
N LEU A 3 -5.10 -12.24 -8.48
CA LEU A 3 -3.71 -12.10 -8.02
C LEU A 3 -3.20 -13.35 -7.29
N ASN A 4 -4.03 -14.00 -6.47
CA ASN A 4 -3.63 -15.23 -5.79
C ASN A 4 -3.19 -16.35 -6.76
N GLU A 5 -3.91 -16.55 -7.87
CA GLU A 5 -3.56 -17.56 -8.87
C GLU A 5 -2.23 -17.23 -9.55
N ILE A 6 -2.00 -15.94 -9.81
CA ILE A 6 -0.78 -15.48 -10.47
C ILE A 6 0.41 -15.60 -9.52
N TYR A 7 0.26 -15.21 -8.25
CA TYR A 7 1.31 -15.38 -7.25
C TYR A 7 1.70 -16.85 -7.07
N ALA A 8 0.71 -17.76 -6.97
CA ALA A 8 0.98 -19.19 -6.86
C ALA A 8 1.75 -19.73 -8.07
N ALA A 9 1.37 -19.33 -9.28
CA ALA A 9 2.05 -19.76 -10.50
C ALA A 9 3.47 -19.19 -10.62
N ALA A 10 3.68 -17.94 -10.21
CA ALA A 10 4.99 -17.31 -10.22
C ALA A 10 5.92 -17.92 -9.17
N ASP A 11 5.44 -18.12 -7.93
CA ASP A 11 6.21 -18.68 -6.82
C ASP A 11 6.68 -20.12 -7.10
N ALA A 12 5.88 -20.92 -7.80
CA ALA A 12 6.29 -22.25 -8.27
C ALA A 12 7.53 -22.23 -9.19
N LEU A 13 7.85 -21.07 -9.77
CA LEU A 13 9.04 -20.82 -10.61
C LEU A 13 10.12 -20.02 -9.87
N GLY A 14 9.96 -19.76 -8.58
CA GLY A 14 10.84 -18.89 -7.81
C GLY A 14 10.73 -17.41 -8.17
N LEU A 15 9.60 -17.00 -8.73
CA LEU A 15 9.35 -15.64 -9.22
C LEU A 15 8.20 -14.96 -8.46
N VAL A 16 8.13 -13.64 -8.60
CA VAL A 16 7.03 -12.79 -8.12
C VAL A 16 6.68 -11.72 -9.15
N ILE A 17 5.44 -11.26 -9.15
CA ILE A 17 4.98 -10.06 -9.86
C ILE A 17 4.71 -8.93 -8.87
N VAL A 18 4.64 -7.70 -9.36
CA VAL A 18 4.14 -6.56 -8.59
C VAL A 18 2.61 -6.61 -8.59
N GLY A 19 2.04 -6.99 -7.46
CA GLY A 19 0.60 -7.17 -7.26
C GLY A 19 0.13 -6.65 -5.90
N GLY A 20 -1.18 -6.61 -5.70
CA GLY A 20 -1.83 -6.15 -4.46
C GLY A 20 -1.93 -7.24 -3.40
N GLN A 21 -2.52 -6.89 -2.25
CA GLN A 21 -2.63 -7.76 -1.09
C GLN A 21 -4.00 -8.47 -0.97
N ALA A 22 -4.99 -8.08 -1.75
CA ALA A 22 -6.31 -8.71 -1.72
C ALA A 22 -6.35 -10.00 -2.56
N LEU A 23 -7.03 -11.02 -2.02
CA LEU A 23 -7.05 -12.37 -2.56
C LEU A 23 -7.69 -12.46 -3.96
N ASP A 24 -8.79 -11.77 -4.15
CA ASP A 24 -9.72 -11.94 -5.27
C ASP A 24 -9.66 -10.80 -6.31
N VAL A 25 -8.72 -9.87 -6.16
CA VAL A 25 -8.52 -8.79 -7.13
C VAL A 25 -7.98 -9.32 -8.45
N GLY A 26 -8.68 -9.02 -9.55
CA GLY A 26 -8.25 -9.35 -10.89
C GLY A 26 -7.13 -8.45 -11.40
N ILE A 27 -6.11 -9.03 -12.05
CA ILE A 27 -4.95 -8.27 -12.55
C ILE A 27 -5.35 -7.20 -13.57
N GLY A 28 -6.39 -7.43 -14.37
CA GLY A 28 -6.80 -6.51 -15.42
C GLY A 28 -7.19 -5.14 -14.87
N GLY A 29 -8.17 -5.09 -13.94
CA GLY A 29 -8.59 -3.84 -13.31
C GLY A 29 -7.47 -3.20 -12.50
N TYR A 30 -6.69 -4.02 -11.80
CA TYR A 30 -5.59 -3.58 -10.95
C TYR A 30 -4.50 -2.84 -11.73
N ILE A 31 -4.00 -3.43 -12.82
CA ILE A 31 -2.87 -2.88 -13.57
C ILE A 31 -3.25 -1.62 -14.36
N ILE A 32 -4.45 -1.59 -14.96
CA ILE A 32 -4.92 -0.42 -15.72
C ILE A 32 -5.25 0.79 -14.85
N ALA A 33 -5.50 0.57 -13.55
CA ALA A 33 -5.70 1.62 -12.55
C ALA A 33 -4.40 2.09 -11.89
N GLY A 34 -3.23 1.57 -12.31
CA GLY A 34 -1.92 1.89 -11.75
C GLY A 34 -1.38 0.81 -10.84
N GLY A 35 -2.14 0.34 -9.87
CA GLY A 35 -1.82 -0.78 -8.99
C GLY A 35 -0.64 -0.54 -8.05
N HIS A 36 -0.90 -0.09 -6.81
CA HIS A 36 0.14 -0.01 -5.78
C HIS A 36 0.41 -1.39 -5.14
N SER A 37 1.60 -1.59 -4.60
CA SER A 37 2.05 -2.85 -4.05
C SER A 37 3.03 -2.65 -2.91
N GLN A 38 3.08 -3.58 -1.96
CA GLN A 38 4.17 -3.64 -0.98
C GLN A 38 5.54 -3.87 -1.68
N LEU A 39 5.56 -4.54 -2.84
CA LEU A 39 6.75 -4.69 -3.68
C LEU A 39 7.07 -3.43 -4.49
N GLY A 40 6.19 -2.42 -4.49
CA GLY A 40 6.39 -1.16 -5.21
C GLY A 40 7.62 -0.39 -4.77
N VAL A 41 8.00 -0.48 -3.51
CA VAL A 41 9.22 0.15 -2.96
C VAL A 41 10.50 -0.37 -3.65
N LEU A 42 10.46 -1.59 -4.20
CA LEU A 42 11.56 -2.21 -4.95
C LEU A 42 11.43 -2.01 -6.46
N TYR A 43 10.23 -2.20 -7.00
CA TYR A 43 10.04 -2.43 -8.44
C TYR A 43 9.16 -1.41 -9.15
N GLY A 44 8.47 -0.52 -8.41
CA GLY A 44 7.53 0.45 -8.98
C GLY A 44 6.06 -0.01 -8.90
N MET A 45 5.18 0.72 -9.57
CA MET A 45 3.75 0.41 -9.66
C MET A 45 3.51 -0.80 -10.58
N ALA A 46 2.35 -1.46 -10.47
CA ALA A 46 2.01 -2.56 -11.37
C ALA A 46 1.96 -2.12 -12.84
N ALA A 47 1.47 -0.92 -13.11
CA ALA A 47 1.46 -0.32 -14.44
C ALA A 47 2.87 -0.19 -15.06
N ASP A 48 3.90 0.06 -14.24
CA ASP A 48 5.31 0.11 -14.68
C ASP A 48 5.82 -1.25 -15.18
N GLN A 49 5.13 -2.33 -14.82
CA GLN A 49 5.55 -3.71 -15.13
C GLN A 49 4.97 -4.24 -16.45
N MET A 50 3.97 -3.57 -17.03
CA MET A 50 3.35 -4.02 -18.27
C MET A 50 4.35 -3.92 -19.44
N LEU A 51 4.48 -5.02 -20.18
CA LEU A 51 5.33 -5.12 -21.37
C LEU A 51 4.51 -5.09 -22.66
N GLU A 52 3.38 -5.78 -22.66
CA GLU A 52 2.47 -5.93 -23.79
C GLU A 52 1.09 -6.33 -23.29
N ALA A 53 0.05 -6.02 -24.05
CA ALA A 53 -1.29 -6.52 -23.79
C ALA A 53 -2.09 -6.68 -25.07
N THR A 54 -3.13 -7.53 -25.02
CA THR A 54 -4.21 -7.59 -26.01
C THR A 54 -5.44 -6.89 -25.44
N ILE A 55 -6.02 -6.00 -26.23
CA ILE A 55 -7.21 -5.24 -25.83
C ILE A 55 -8.32 -5.34 -26.88
N VAL A 56 -9.57 -5.14 -26.44
CA VAL A 56 -10.71 -4.88 -27.33
C VAL A 56 -11.14 -3.42 -27.14
N THR A 57 -11.08 -2.64 -28.21
CA THR A 57 -11.47 -1.23 -28.20
C THR A 57 -12.99 -1.06 -28.16
N PRO A 58 -13.53 0.12 -27.85
CA PRO A 58 -14.97 0.39 -27.90
C PRO A 58 -15.60 0.19 -29.28
N SER A 59 -14.79 0.25 -30.35
CA SER A 59 -15.23 -0.05 -31.74
C SER A 59 -15.20 -1.54 -32.09
N GLY A 60 -14.83 -2.43 -31.14
CA GLY A 60 -14.76 -3.88 -31.35
C GLY A 60 -13.47 -4.36 -32.03
N GLN A 61 -12.46 -3.51 -32.20
CA GLN A 61 -11.17 -3.90 -32.76
C GLN A 61 -10.36 -4.63 -31.69
N ILE A 62 -9.71 -5.73 -32.06
CA ILE A 62 -8.74 -6.44 -31.22
C ILE A 62 -7.36 -5.91 -31.58
N LEU A 63 -6.64 -5.37 -30.60
CA LEU A 63 -5.33 -4.77 -30.80
C LEU A 63 -4.31 -5.36 -29.85
N THR A 64 -3.10 -5.61 -30.35
CA THR A 64 -1.91 -5.78 -29.50
C THR A 64 -1.34 -4.39 -29.23
N ILE A 65 -1.07 -4.08 -27.95
CA ILE A 65 -0.52 -2.81 -27.49
C ILE A 65 0.81 -3.03 -26.77
N ASN A 66 1.84 -2.30 -27.17
CA ASN A 66 3.16 -2.30 -26.53
C ASN A 66 3.91 -1.00 -26.88
N ALA A 67 5.16 -0.86 -26.46
CA ALA A 67 5.94 0.35 -26.70
C ALA A 67 6.17 0.68 -28.21
N CYS A 68 6.03 -0.30 -29.10
CA CYS A 68 6.27 -0.17 -30.53
C CYS A 68 4.98 -0.21 -31.37
N GLN A 69 3.89 -0.71 -30.81
CA GLN A 69 2.63 -0.92 -31.53
C GLN A 69 1.47 -0.40 -30.70
N ASN A 70 0.61 0.46 -31.30
CA ASN A 70 -0.53 1.10 -30.65
C ASN A 70 -0.12 1.76 -29.31
N SER A 71 1.00 2.51 -29.33
CA SER A 71 1.67 3.06 -28.15
C SER A 71 0.78 4.02 -27.34
N ASP A 72 -0.17 4.71 -27.98
CA ASP A 72 -1.12 5.59 -27.30
C ASP A 72 -2.06 4.80 -26.38
N TYR A 73 -2.58 3.66 -26.86
CA TYR A 73 -3.33 2.74 -26.01
C TYR A 73 -2.45 2.13 -24.92
N PHE A 74 -1.20 1.77 -25.27
CA PHE A 74 -0.24 1.22 -24.30
C PHE A 74 0.07 2.21 -23.17
N TYR A 75 0.18 3.50 -23.48
CA TYR A 75 0.27 4.55 -22.46
C TYR A 75 -0.99 4.60 -21.59
N ALA A 76 -2.18 4.68 -22.20
CA ALA A 76 -3.45 4.86 -21.51
C ALA A 76 -3.82 3.68 -20.60
N PHE A 77 -3.52 2.44 -21.02
CA PHE A 77 -3.79 1.23 -20.24
C PHE A 77 -2.84 1.03 -19.05
N ARG A 78 -1.84 1.87 -18.87
CA ARG A 78 -0.89 1.81 -17.77
C ARG A 78 -1.14 2.95 -16.77
N GLY A 79 -2.26 2.86 -16.02
CA GLY A 79 -2.63 3.82 -14.98
C GLY A 79 -3.66 4.86 -15.37
N GLY A 80 -4.18 4.83 -16.61
CA GLY A 80 -5.20 5.78 -17.08
C GLY A 80 -6.62 5.49 -16.59
N GLY A 81 -6.81 4.41 -15.85
CA GLY A 81 -8.08 4.02 -15.25
C GLY A 81 -8.87 3.00 -16.07
N GLY A 82 -9.74 2.29 -15.38
CA GLY A 82 -10.54 1.21 -15.94
C GLY A 82 -11.69 1.69 -16.83
N SER A 83 -12.10 0.82 -17.76
CA SER A 83 -13.33 0.93 -18.58
C SER A 83 -13.42 2.12 -19.52
N THR A 84 -12.33 2.88 -19.73
CA THR A 84 -12.35 4.12 -20.53
C THR A 84 -11.92 3.87 -21.98
N PHE A 85 -10.85 3.10 -22.19
CA PHE A 85 -10.21 2.96 -23.49
C PHE A 85 -10.45 1.60 -24.16
N GLY A 86 -11.02 0.65 -23.45
CA GLY A 86 -11.32 -0.70 -23.91
C GLY A 86 -11.25 -1.74 -22.81
N VAL A 87 -11.33 -3.01 -23.21
CA VAL A 87 -11.28 -4.18 -22.32
C VAL A 87 -9.93 -4.86 -22.47
N LEU A 88 -9.22 -5.08 -21.36
CA LEU A 88 -7.98 -5.86 -21.32
C LEU A 88 -8.33 -7.36 -21.40
N VAL A 89 -7.76 -8.08 -22.37
CA VAL A 89 -7.97 -9.51 -22.61
C VAL A 89 -6.85 -10.34 -21.99
N ASP A 90 -5.62 -9.96 -22.28
CA ASP A 90 -4.40 -10.53 -21.71
C ASP A 90 -3.34 -9.46 -21.47
N VAL A 91 -2.37 -9.78 -20.62
CA VAL A 91 -1.26 -8.88 -20.30
C VAL A 91 0.00 -9.67 -20.02
N THR A 92 1.12 -9.20 -20.59
CA THR A 92 2.46 -9.65 -20.27
C THR A 92 3.10 -8.66 -19.32
N VAL A 93 3.60 -9.14 -18.17
CA VAL A 93 4.25 -8.31 -17.15
C VAL A 93 5.63 -8.80 -16.82
N LYS A 94 6.47 -7.90 -16.29
CA LYS A 94 7.76 -8.26 -15.71
C LYS A 94 7.58 -9.15 -14.51
N THR A 95 8.50 -10.10 -14.34
CA THR A 95 8.65 -10.92 -13.14
C THR A 95 10.01 -10.69 -12.51
N TYR A 96 10.12 -10.97 -11.23
CA TYR A 96 11.35 -10.81 -10.46
C TYR A 96 11.60 -12.08 -9.63
N PRO A 97 12.85 -12.39 -9.24
CA PRO A 97 13.09 -13.40 -8.21
C PRO A 97 12.27 -13.09 -6.97
N THR A 98 11.58 -14.09 -6.42
CA THR A 98 10.78 -13.88 -5.21
C THR A 98 11.69 -13.59 -4.02
N PRO A 99 11.53 -12.43 -3.34
CA PRO A 99 12.35 -12.14 -2.17
C PRO A 99 11.84 -12.90 -0.93
N PRO A 100 12.71 -13.29 0.00
CA PRO A 100 12.29 -13.55 1.37
C PRO A 100 11.79 -12.25 2.00
N VAL A 101 10.86 -12.37 2.96
CA VAL A 101 10.20 -11.22 3.58
C VAL A 101 10.27 -11.33 5.09
N THR A 102 10.69 -10.27 5.75
CA THR A 102 10.52 -10.12 7.20
C THR A 102 9.40 -9.12 7.47
N MET A 103 8.35 -9.59 8.11
CA MET A 103 7.20 -8.80 8.52
C MET A 103 7.38 -8.32 9.97
N LEU A 104 7.07 -7.06 10.24
CA LEU A 104 6.87 -6.53 11.58
C LEU A 104 5.41 -6.09 11.71
N THR A 105 4.73 -6.62 12.73
CA THR A 105 3.45 -6.09 13.17
C THR A 105 3.68 -5.07 14.27
N LEU A 106 2.98 -3.94 14.22
CA LEU A 106 3.01 -2.90 15.25
C LEU A 106 1.58 -2.49 15.57
N GLU A 107 1.23 -2.58 16.84
CA GLU A 107 -0.08 -2.21 17.34
C GLU A 107 0.04 -1.22 18.49
N ILE A 108 -0.77 -0.16 18.44
CA ILE A 108 -0.91 0.82 19.54
C ILE A 108 -2.39 0.91 19.90
N LEU A 109 -2.70 0.72 21.17
CA LEU A 109 -4.03 0.87 21.71
C LEU A 109 -4.06 2.05 22.70
N ALA A 110 -5.08 2.91 22.54
CA ALA A 110 -5.25 4.07 23.41
C ALA A 110 -6.72 4.29 23.76
N SER A 111 -6.98 5.10 24.78
CA SER A 111 -8.31 5.63 25.03
C SER A 111 -8.71 6.58 23.88
N THR A 112 -9.98 6.56 23.47
CA THR A 112 -10.53 7.53 22.52
C THR A 112 -10.46 8.99 23.00
N ALA A 113 -10.22 9.20 24.30
CA ALA A 113 -10.04 10.51 24.93
C ALA A 113 -8.56 10.93 25.02
N ASP A 114 -7.63 10.10 24.54
CA ASP A 114 -6.20 10.39 24.59
C ASP A 114 -5.78 11.17 23.34
N ASP A 115 -5.66 12.48 23.47
CA ASP A 115 -5.21 13.35 22.37
C ASP A 115 -3.77 13.04 21.89
N THR A 116 -2.93 12.39 22.72
CA THR A 116 -1.56 12.00 22.33
C THR A 116 -1.53 10.88 21.29
N PHE A 117 -2.64 10.16 21.09
CA PHE A 117 -2.74 9.14 20.04
C PHE A 117 -2.41 9.71 18.66
N PHE A 118 -2.91 10.90 18.31
CA PHE A 118 -2.65 11.51 17.01
C PHE A 118 -1.20 12.03 16.88
N GLU A 119 -0.60 12.46 17.99
CA GLU A 119 0.83 12.82 18.03
C GLU A 119 1.71 11.59 17.75
N GLN A 120 1.35 10.44 18.31
CA GLN A 120 2.04 9.17 18.06
C GLN A 120 1.91 8.75 16.59
N MET A 121 0.74 8.88 15.99
CA MET A 121 0.52 8.59 14.57
C MET A 121 1.34 9.52 13.68
N ALA A 122 1.33 10.83 13.96
CA ALA A 122 2.14 11.80 13.24
C ALA A 122 3.64 11.50 13.38
N TYR A 123 4.09 11.12 14.59
CA TYR A 123 5.47 10.72 14.80
C TYR A 123 5.86 9.50 13.97
N ILE A 124 5.05 8.42 13.99
CA ILE A 124 5.33 7.23 13.18
C ILE A 124 5.39 7.59 11.69
N MET A 125 4.43 8.37 11.19
CA MET A 125 4.44 8.82 9.80
C MET A 125 5.65 9.68 9.47
N SER A 126 6.15 10.50 10.41
CA SER A 126 7.37 11.30 10.21
C SER A 126 8.64 10.44 10.05
N GLN A 127 8.60 9.18 10.49
CA GLN A 127 9.69 8.20 10.33
C GLN A 127 9.63 7.45 9.00
N TYR A 128 8.60 7.62 8.19
CA TYR A 128 8.50 6.90 6.92
C TYR A 128 9.62 7.22 5.92
N PRO A 129 10.16 8.45 5.81
CA PRO A 129 11.36 8.69 5.01
C PRO A 129 12.57 7.90 5.48
N TYR A 130 12.74 7.73 6.81
CA TYR A 130 13.79 6.87 7.37
C TYR A 130 13.55 5.40 7.00
N LEU A 131 12.34 4.86 7.18
CA LEU A 131 11.99 3.49 6.83
C LEU A 131 12.13 3.22 5.33
N SER A 132 11.80 4.19 4.47
CA SER A 132 11.95 4.10 3.02
C SER A 132 13.39 3.90 2.56
N ASN A 133 14.40 4.40 3.33
CA ASN A 133 15.81 4.17 3.03
C ASN A 133 16.22 2.69 3.13
N TYR A 134 15.43 1.89 3.85
CA TYR A 134 15.60 0.44 3.97
C TYR A 134 14.67 -0.34 3.03
N SER A 135 14.01 0.33 2.09
CA SER A 135 12.99 -0.26 1.22
C SER A 135 11.87 -0.97 2.01
N ILE A 136 11.52 -0.42 3.18
CA ILE A 136 10.37 -0.90 3.95
C ILE A 136 9.09 -0.38 3.32
N SER A 137 8.15 -1.29 3.09
CA SER A 137 6.77 -0.97 2.76
C SER A 137 5.85 -1.22 3.94
N GLY A 138 4.64 -0.64 3.95
CA GLY A 138 3.71 -0.87 5.04
C GLY A 138 2.26 -0.60 4.70
N TYR A 139 1.39 -1.39 5.33
CA TYR A 139 -0.06 -1.20 5.35
C TYR A 139 -0.51 -0.90 6.78
N PRO A 140 -0.34 0.33 7.27
CA PRO A 140 -0.90 0.79 8.53
C PRO A 140 -2.35 1.23 8.39
N TYR A 141 -3.10 1.08 9.50
CA TYR A 141 -4.46 1.54 9.66
C TYR A 141 -4.61 2.32 10.96
N ILE A 142 -5.38 3.38 10.94
CA ILE A 142 -5.71 4.25 12.07
C ILE A 142 -7.22 4.23 12.26
N TYR A 143 -7.68 3.74 13.39
CA TYR A 143 -9.07 3.74 13.80
C TYR A 143 -9.21 4.59 15.06
N PRO A 144 -9.64 5.86 14.96
CA PRO A 144 -9.77 6.73 16.14
C PRO A 144 -10.89 6.26 17.08
N ILE A 145 -11.88 5.54 16.55
CA ILE A 145 -12.99 4.95 17.31
C ILE A 145 -13.20 3.52 16.82
N TYR A 146 -12.65 2.56 17.55
CA TYR A 146 -12.80 1.13 17.27
C TYR A 146 -13.69 0.48 18.33
N PRO A 147 -14.86 -0.07 17.97
CA PRO A 147 -15.75 -0.70 18.95
C PRO A 147 -15.18 -2.07 19.38
N THR A 148 -14.93 -2.22 20.67
CA THR A 148 -14.55 -3.49 21.31
C THR A 148 -15.75 -4.23 21.91
N SER A 149 -16.85 -3.49 22.17
CA SER A 149 -18.15 -4.02 22.60
C SER A 149 -19.27 -3.05 22.18
N ALA A 150 -20.52 -3.37 22.53
CA ALA A 150 -21.66 -2.46 22.29
C ALA A 150 -21.54 -1.09 22.99
N THR A 151 -20.71 -1.00 24.03
CA THR A 151 -20.59 0.21 24.88
C THR A 151 -19.17 0.71 25.07
N THR A 152 -18.17 0.02 24.52
CA THR A 152 -16.76 0.34 24.73
C THR A 152 -16.06 0.55 23.41
N THR A 153 -15.35 1.67 23.30
CA THR A 153 -14.52 2.02 22.14
C THR A 153 -13.11 2.35 22.58
N ILE A 154 -12.14 2.06 21.74
CA ILE A 154 -10.72 2.43 21.88
C ILE A 154 -10.22 3.07 20.57
N ALA A 155 -9.10 3.77 20.65
CA ALA A 155 -8.35 4.15 19.46
C ALA A 155 -7.32 3.05 19.15
N VAL A 156 -7.20 2.69 17.89
CA VAL A 156 -6.31 1.61 17.42
C VAL A 156 -5.45 2.11 16.27
N TYR A 157 -4.17 1.86 16.37
CA TYR A 157 -3.25 1.82 15.23
C TYR A 157 -2.78 0.40 15.07
N GLU A 158 -2.92 -0.15 13.90
CA GLU A 158 -2.37 -1.45 13.52
C GLU A 158 -1.60 -1.31 12.22
N ALA A 159 -0.46 -1.97 12.14
CA ALA A 159 0.40 -1.89 10.96
C ALA A 159 1.12 -3.20 10.69
N VAL A 160 1.24 -3.49 9.41
CA VAL A 160 2.14 -4.51 8.88
C VAL A 160 3.20 -3.80 8.06
N PHE A 161 4.45 -3.92 8.46
CA PHE A 161 5.60 -3.44 7.70
C PHE A 161 6.41 -4.61 7.16
N LEU A 162 6.87 -4.50 5.91
CA LEU A 162 7.68 -5.52 5.26
C LEU A 162 9.07 -4.99 4.94
N LEU A 163 10.07 -5.75 5.35
CA LEU A 163 11.44 -5.63 4.90
C LEU A 163 11.70 -6.76 3.90
N HIS A 164 12.18 -6.39 2.71
CA HIS A 164 12.44 -7.31 1.62
C HIS A 164 13.95 -7.62 1.54
N ASP A 165 14.29 -8.70 0.86
CA ASP A 165 15.67 -8.99 0.45
C ASP A 165 16.58 -9.67 1.48
N GLY A 166 16.10 -10.74 2.10
CA GLY A 166 16.95 -11.68 2.85
C GLY A 166 17.39 -11.23 4.23
N THR A 167 16.76 -10.23 4.78
CA THR A 167 17.04 -9.71 6.12
C THR A 167 16.35 -10.55 7.20
N SER A 168 16.85 -10.46 8.43
CA SER A 168 16.34 -11.22 9.57
C SER A 168 15.41 -10.40 10.46
N GLY A 169 14.61 -11.07 11.29
CA GLY A 169 13.80 -10.42 12.33
C GLY A 169 14.63 -9.48 13.22
N ALA A 170 15.90 -9.82 13.49
CA ALA A 170 16.81 -8.97 14.25
C ALA A 170 17.13 -7.65 13.50
N ALA A 171 17.31 -7.69 12.17
CA ALA A 171 17.53 -6.50 11.36
C ALA A 171 16.29 -5.61 11.36
N MET A 172 15.11 -6.19 11.16
CA MET A 172 13.83 -5.48 11.22
C MET A 172 13.62 -4.81 12.58
N THR A 173 13.85 -5.56 13.67
CA THR A 173 13.76 -5.04 15.04
C THR A 173 14.73 -3.88 15.26
N GLY A 174 15.98 -4.00 14.80
CA GLY A 174 16.98 -2.93 14.92
C GLY A 174 16.61 -1.64 14.19
N ILE A 175 15.93 -1.73 13.04
CA ILE A 175 15.42 -0.56 12.31
C ILE A 175 14.30 0.12 13.09
N PHE A 176 13.40 -0.62 13.71
CA PHE A 176 12.27 -0.09 14.46
C PHE A 176 12.57 0.28 15.91
N GLU A 177 13.64 -0.24 16.50
CA GLU A 177 14.03 0.02 17.90
C GLU A 177 14.08 1.53 18.25
N PRO A 178 14.71 2.43 17.46
CA PRO A 178 14.71 3.84 17.76
C PRO A 178 13.30 4.45 17.83
N ILE A 179 12.42 4.01 16.92
CA ILE A 179 11.03 4.50 16.83
C ILE A 179 10.24 4.06 18.05
N ILE A 180 10.27 2.76 18.38
CA ILE A 180 9.57 2.17 19.51
C ILE A 180 10.08 2.77 20.84
N LYS A 181 11.40 2.91 20.97
CA LYS A 181 12.03 3.51 22.15
C LYS A 181 11.59 4.97 22.34
N TYR A 182 11.55 5.76 21.28
CA TYR A 182 11.09 7.14 21.36
C TYR A 182 9.63 7.22 21.82
N ILE A 183 8.74 6.40 21.27
CA ILE A 183 7.34 6.32 21.67
C ILE A 183 7.23 6.00 23.16
N SER A 184 7.95 4.98 23.62
CA SER A 184 7.90 4.51 25.02
C SER A 184 8.41 5.54 26.02
N ILE A 185 9.39 6.38 25.62
CA ILE A 185 9.95 7.44 26.47
C ILE A 185 9.06 8.68 26.46
N THR A 186 8.55 9.07 25.30
CA THR A 186 7.78 10.33 25.13
C THR A 186 6.35 10.18 25.63
N TRP A 187 5.75 9.00 25.42
CA TRP A 187 4.39 8.67 25.84
C TRP A 187 4.39 7.40 26.72
N PRO A 188 4.84 7.45 27.97
CA PRO A 188 5.11 6.26 28.80
C PRO A 188 3.86 5.46 29.18
N GLY A 189 2.65 5.99 28.91
CA GLY A 189 1.38 5.28 29.08
C GLY A 189 0.89 4.51 27.87
N THR A 190 1.63 4.56 26.75
CA THR A 190 1.23 3.90 25.50
C THR A 190 1.25 2.38 25.64
N TYR A 191 0.13 1.75 25.31
CA TYR A 191 0.11 0.30 25.12
C TYR A 191 0.56 -0.02 23.70
N LEU A 192 1.77 -0.54 23.57
CA LEU A 192 2.42 -0.86 22.31
C LEU A 192 2.84 -2.32 22.29
N VAL A 193 2.44 -3.03 21.25
CA VAL A 193 2.84 -4.41 20.97
C VAL A 193 3.48 -4.47 19.59
N ASN A 194 4.56 -5.23 19.48
CA ASN A 194 5.17 -5.53 18.18
C ASN A 194 5.70 -6.97 18.15
N SER A 195 5.76 -7.52 16.94
CA SER A 195 6.37 -8.84 16.71
C SER A 195 6.94 -8.91 15.30
N THR A 196 7.90 -9.81 15.09
CA THR A 196 8.48 -10.08 13.76
C THR A 196 8.21 -11.52 13.34
N THR A 197 7.95 -11.72 12.05
CA THR A 197 7.79 -13.04 11.43
C THR A 197 8.55 -13.07 10.11
N GLU A 198 9.28 -14.12 9.85
CA GLU A 198 10.04 -14.32 8.63
C GLU A 198 9.31 -15.29 7.69
N TYR A 199 9.28 -14.95 6.41
CA TYR A 199 8.67 -15.74 5.35
C TYR A 199 9.71 -16.03 4.27
N PRO A 200 9.79 -17.28 3.77
CA PRO A 200 10.79 -17.66 2.77
C PRO A 200 10.54 -17.01 1.40
N THR A 201 9.32 -16.65 1.09
CA THR A 201 8.92 -16.00 -0.17
C THR A 201 7.83 -14.95 0.08
N PHE A 202 7.69 -14.00 -0.85
CA PHE A 202 6.57 -13.05 -0.79
C PHE A 202 5.21 -13.78 -0.85
N TYR A 203 5.11 -14.87 -1.62
CA TYR A 203 3.87 -15.64 -1.68
C TYR A 203 3.53 -16.33 -0.35
N ALA A 204 4.52 -16.85 0.38
CA ALA A 204 4.30 -17.39 1.72
C ALA A 204 3.77 -16.33 2.69
N HIS A 205 4.31 -15.10 2.62
CA HIS A 205 3.75 -13.96 3.36
C HIS A 205 2.31 -13.66 2.92
N PHE A 206 2.06 -13.55 1.60
CA PHE A 206 0.74 -13.29 1.05
C PHE A 206 -0.30 -14.32 1.51
N GLN A 207 0.02 -15.61 1.45
CA GLN A 207 -0.88 -16.68 1.91
C GLN A 207 -1.28 -16.55 3.38
N ALA A 208 -0.37 -16.09 4.23
CA ALA A 208 -0.60 -15.95 5.67
C ALA A 208 -1.32 -14.64 6.05
N ASN A 209 -1.21 -13.58 5.22
CA ASN A 209 -1.58 -12.21 5.63
C ASN A 209 -2.37 -11.43 4.56
N HIS A 210 -2.89 -12.08 3.53
CA HIS A 210 -3.68 -11.39 2.50
C HIS A 210 -4.96 -10.79 3.08
N ASP A 211 -5.42 -9.70 2.45
CA ASP A 211 -6.71 -9.11 2.77
C ASP A 211 -7.84 -10.06 2.30
N THR A 212 -8.68 -10.44 3.26
CA THR A 212 -9.85 -11.30 3.06
C THR A 212 -11.14 -10.54 2.81
N SER A 213 -11.10 -9.20 2.86
CA SER A 213 -12.25 -8.36 2.55
C SER A 213 -12.66 -8.57 1.08
N ALA A 214 -13.95 -8.63 0.83
CA ALA A 214 -14.46 -8.75 -0.53
C ALA A 214 -14.12 -7.47 -1.32
N ALA A 215 -13.54 -7.62 -2.51
CA ALA A 215 -13.35 -6.50 -3.42
C ALA A 215 -14.70 -5.93 -3.89
N GLY A 216 -14.78 -4.60 -4.03
CA GLY A 216 -15.98 -3.94 -4.54
C GLY A 216 -17.08 -3.70 -3.50
N THR A 217 -16.73 -3.54 -2.23
CA THR A 217 -17.65 -3.09 -1.19
C THR A 217 -18.14 -1.66 -1.45
N ASP A 218 -19.35 -1.35 -0.97
CA ASP A 218 -19.95 -0.02 -1.11
C ASP A 218 -19.28 0.95 -0.12
N GLN A 219 -18.20 1.61 -0.57
CA GLN A 219 -17.39 2.54 0.21
C GLN A 219 -17.13 3.82 -0.58
N VAL A 220 -17.10 4.95 0.13
CA VAL A 220 -16.56 6.19 -0.40
C VAL A 220 -15.11 6.31 0.03
N LEU A 221 -14.21 6.38 -0.93
CA LEU A 221 -12.78 6.49 -0.70
C LEU A 221 -12.30 7.90 -1.05
N GLY A 222 -11.64 8.54 -0.09
CA GLY A 222 -10.86 9.76 -0.30
C GLY A 222 -9.37 9.46 -0.14
N SER A 223 -8.50 10.13 -0.90
CA SER A 223 -7.07 9.93 -0.70
C SER A 223 -6.20 11.13 -1.03
N ARG A 224 -4.98 11.12 -0.47
CA ARG A 224 -3.90 12.06 -0.76
C ARG A 224 -2.58 11.35 -0.86
N LEU A 225 -1.73 11.78 -1.78
CA LEU A 225 -0.33 11.38 -1.86
C LEU A 225 0.51 12.37 -1.05
N LEU A 226 1.32 11.86 -0.12
CA LEU A 226 2.14 12.68 0.77
C LEU A 226 3.62 12.48 0.45
N SER A 227 4.32 13.60 0.24
CA SER A 227 5.76 13.61 0.01
C SER A 227 6.56 13.53 1.32
N PRO A 228 7.87 13.19 1.27
CA PRO A 228 8.74 13.20 2.43
C PRO A 228 8.74 14.53 3.19
N GLU A 229 8.69 15.67 2.47
CA GLU A 229 8.73 17.02 3.03
C GLU A 229 7.50 17.31 3.89
N VAL A 230 6.33 16.83 3.46
CA VAL A 230 5.08 16.97 4.25
C VAL A 230 5.19 16.20 5.56
N LEU A 231 5.78 15.00 5.52
CA LEU A 231 5.92 14.13 6.70
C LEU A 231 6.93 14.64 7.72
N THR A 232 7.96 15.39 7.30
CA THR A 232 9.06 15.85 8.17
C THR A 232 9.09 17.36 8.43
N GLY A 233 8.22 18.11 7.77
CA GLY A 233 8.28 19.59 7.81
C GLY A 233 7.81 20.19 9.13
N ASN A 234 6.53 20.12 9.43
CA ASN A 234 5.94 20.70 10.64
C ASN A 234 5.14 19.64 11.39
N PHE A 235 5.67 19.20 12.53
CA PHE A 235 5.08 18.13 13.33
C PHE A 235 3.66 18.47 13.83
N THR A 236 3.45 19.69 14.33
CA THR A 236 2.13 20.12 14.80
C THR A 236 1.10 20.12 13.66
N ALA A 237 1.50 20.66 12.49
CA ALA A 237 0.62 20.65 11.33
C ALA A 237 0.31 19.23 10.83
N LEU A 238 1.28 18.32 10.90
CA LEU A 238 1.06 16.91 10.56
C LEU A 238 0.09 16.23 11.54
N THR A 239 0.26 16.49 12.85
CA THR A 239 -0.65 15.97 13.89
C THR A 239 -2.08 16.46 13.67
N GLU A 240 -2.27 17.76 13.45
CA GLU A 240 -3.59 18.33 13.16
C GLU A 240 -4.19 17.80 11.87
N ALA A 241 -3.36 17.59 10.83
CA ALA A 241 -3.81 17.01 9.58
C ALA A 241 -4.27 15.55 9.76
N VAL A 242 -3.52 14.73 10.50
CA VAL A 242 -3.91 13.34 10.82
C VAL A 242 -5.20 13.33 11.64
N LYS A 243 -5.30 14.16 12.67
CA LYS A 243 -6.51 14.30 13.50
C LYS A 243 -7.71 14.76 12.68
N GLY A 244 -7.54 15.75 11.81
CA GLY A 244 -8.60 16.26 10.94
C GLY A 244 -9.04 15.27 9.88
N PHE A 245 -8.10 14.50 9.32
CA PHE A 245 -8.39 13.49 8.31
C PHE A 245 -9.12 12.29 8.89
N THR A 246 -8.80 11.87 10.13
CA THR A 246 -9.43 10.73 10.81
C THR A 246 -10.61 11.10 11.70
N GLY A 247 -10.62 12.29 12.28
CA GLY A 247 -11.55 12.67 13.36
C GLY A 247 -13.02 12.79 12.97
N ASN A 248 -13.33 12.90 11.68
CA ASN A 248 -14.69 13.00 11.17
C ASN A 248 -15.25 11.65 10.68
N LEU A 249 -14.48 10.58 10.78
CA LEU A 249 -14.82 9.29 10.18
C LEU A 249 -15.70 8.39 11.09
N GLY A 250 -15.99 8.81 12.33
CA GLY A 250 -16.73 7.98 13.29
C GLY A 250 -15.99 6.66 13.53
N THR A 251 -16.61 5.52 13.22
CA THR A 251 -16.02 4.18 13.32
C THR A 251 -15.23 3.76 12.05
N SER A 252 -15.17 4.62 11.05
CA SER A 252 -14.37 4.42 9.85
C SER A 252 -12.89 4.68 10.15
N GLY A 253 -12.00 4.32 9.23
CA GLY A 253 -10.57 4.39 9.43
C GLY A 253 -9.83 5.17 8.36
N ALA A 254 -8.57 5.40 8.62
CA ALA A 254 -7.62 5.92 7.64
C ALA A 254 -6.42 4.99 7.51
N ALA A 255 -5.82 4.99 6.32
CA ALA A 255 -4.72 4.11 5.99
C ALA A 255 -3.56 4.91 5.37
N PRO A 256 -2.55 5.29 6.16
CA PRO A 256 -1.34 5.95 5.67
C PRO A 256 -0.35 4.93 5.09
N PHE A 257 -0.69 4.31 3.97
CA PHE A 257 0.11 3.27 3.32
C PHE A 257 1.49 3.78 2.89
N LEU A 258 2.55 3.18 3.41
CA LEU A 258 3.93 3.42 3.00
C LEU A 258 4.26 2.54 1.79
N LEU A 259 4.03 3.04 0.60
CA LEU A 259 4.14 2.29 -0.66
C LEU A 259 5.00 2.98 -1.71
N GLY A 260 5.31 4.26 -1.53
CA GLY A 260 6.29 4.98 -2.31
C GLY A 260 7.73 4.61 -1.89
N GLY A 261 8.69 5.13 -2.59
CA GLY A 261 10.10 4.88 -2.32
C GLY A 261 10.91 4.78 -3.60
N LYS A 262 12.10 4.23 -3.50
CA LYS A 262 13.06 4.18 -4.61
C LYS A 262 12.48 3.52 -5.86
N GLY A 263 11.83 2.37 -5.73
CA GLY A 263 11.25 1.64 -6.86
C GLY A 263 10.20 2.45 -7.61
N VAL A 264 9.29 3.14 -6.90
CA VAL A 264 8.27 3.98 -7.53
C VAL A 264 8.87 5.27 -8.09
N LYS A 265 9.80 5.90 -7.36
CA LYS A 265 10.46 7.14 -7.78
C LYS A 265 11.29 6.97 -9.06
N ASP A 266 12.09 5.92 -9.08
CA ASP A 266 13.06 5.66 -10.13
C ASP A 266 12.50 4.75 -11.25
N ALA A 267 11.20 4.42 -11.21
CA ALA A 267 10.58 3.56 -12.22
C ALA A 267 10.75 4.15 -13.62
N VAL A 268 11.22 3.30 -14.54
CA VAL A 268 11.30 3.61 -15.96
C VAL A 268 10.40 2.61 -16.71
N PRO A 269 9.13 2.95 -16.93
CA PRO A 269 8.22 2.08 -17.66
C PRO A 269 8.66 1.92 -19.12
N GLN A 270 8.33 0.77 -19.71
CA GLN A 270 8.67 0.52 -21.10
C GLN A 270 8.01 1.57 -22.01
N GLY A 271 8.75 2.11 -22.97
CA GLY A 271 8.32 3.22 -23.81
C GLY A 271 8.47 4.60 -23.15
N GLY A 272 9.10 4.67 -21.94
CA GLY A 272 9.55 5.91 -21.30
C GLY A 272 8.55 6.57 -20.37
N SER A 273 7.23 6.33 -20.51
CA SER A 273 6.19 6.91 -19.66
C SER A 273 4.93 6.06 -19.63
N ASP A 274 4.08 6.32 -18.64
CA ASP A 274 2.74 5.75 -18.49
C ASP A 274 1.76 6.80 -17.95
N ALA A 275 0.51 6.43 -17.77
CA ALA A 275 -0.55 7.32 -17.31
C ALA A 275 -0.71 7.33 -15.76
N VAL A 276 0.19 6.71 -15.02
CA VAL A 276 0.21 6.81 -13.56
C VAL A 276 0.36 8.27 -13.15
N LEU A 277 -0.45 8.71 -12.18
CA LEU A 277 -0.38 10.09 -11.68
C LEU A 277 1.05 10.46 -11.26
N PRO A 278 1.66 11.50 -11.86
CA PRO A 278 3.08 11.84 -11.62
C PRO A 278 3.44 12.07 -10.15
N ALA A 279 2.47 12.48 -9.32
CA ALA A 279 2.66 12.67 -7.89
C ALA A 279 3.12 11.38 -7.16
N TRP A 280 2.85 10.19 -7.68
CA TRP A 280 3.39 8.93 -7.15
C TRP A 280 4.92 8.92 -7.15
N ARG A 281 5.56 9.56 -8.16
CA ARG A 281 7.03 9.56 -8.30
C ARG A 281 7.75 10.41 -7.25
N THR A 282 7.01 11.25 -6.51
CA THR A 282 7.56 12.14 -5.46
C THR A 282 6.97 11.87 -4.08
N SER A 283 6.03 10.93 -3.97
CA SER A 283 5.34 10.63 -2.72
C SER A 283 5.84 9.35 -2.09
N LEU A 284 5.77 9.27 -0.76
CA LEU A 284 6.02 8.05 0.02
C LEU A 284 4.73 7.39 0.48
N VAL A 285 3.71 8.19 0.79
CA VAL A 285 2.49 7.72 1.44
C VAL A 285 1.29 7.93 0.53
N HIS A 286 0.50 6.88 0.41
CA HIS A 286 -0.87 6.96 -0.06
C HIS A 286 -1.78 6.99 1.17
N MET A 287 -2.17 8.19 1.59
CA MET A 287 -3.09 8.37 2.71
C MET A 287 -4.51 8.22 2.20
N SER A 288 -5.20 7.17 2.60
CA SER A 288 -6.58 6.88 2.23
C SER A 288 -7.48 6.99 3.45
N GLU A 289 -8.69 7.49 3.27
CA GLU A 289 -9.79 7.33 4.20
C GLU A 289 -10.83 6.40 3.58
N PHE A 290 -11.47 5.61 4.41
CA PHE A 290 -12.57 4.75 4.01
C PHE A 290 -13.74 4.95 4.97
N ASP A 291 -14.88 5.29 4.40
CA ASP A 291 -16.11 5.49 5.14
C ASP A 291 -17.08 4.34 4.83
N ASN A 292 -17.37 3.56 5.86
CA ASN A 292 -18.31 2.44 5.81
C ASN A 292 -19.76 2.96 5.93
N HIS A 293 -20.19 3.88 5.08
CA HIS A 293 -21.55 4.41 5.07
C HIS A 293 -22.66 3.41 4.70
N GLY A 294 -22.38 2.12 4.70
CA GLY A 294 -23.36 1.05 4.41
C GLY A 294 -24.58 0.96 5.36
N SER A 295 -24.77 1.93 6.27
CA SER A 295 -25.88 1.95 7.23
C SER A 295 -26.73 3.24 7.23
N ARG A 296 -26.52 4.14 6.28
CA ARG A 296 -27.42 5.32 6.11
C ARG A 296 -28.27 5.17 4.86
N ARG A 297 -29.25 4.29 4.91
CA ARG A 297 -30.47 4.35 4.11
C ARG A 297 -31.66 4.48 5.04
#